data_ce99b50acbcdd6772148bac18d7425ee
#
_entry.id   ce99b50acbcdd6772148bac18d7425ee
#
_cell.length_a   1.000
_cell.length_b   1.000
_cell.length_c   1.000
_cell.angle_alpha   90.00
_cell.angle_beta   90.00
_cell.angle_gamma   90.00
#
_symmetry.space_group_name_H-M   'P 1'
#
loop_
_entity.id
_entity.type
_entity.pdbx_description
1 polymer ?
#
loop_
_entity_poly.entity_id
_entity_poly.type
_entity_poly.pdbx_seq_one_letter_code
_entity_poly.pdbx_strand_id
1 'polypeptide(L)'
;MFVRVLLVIIVAVNTFAATIKPQVTGHRLGVVAAGHPLVAEAGFRILRNGGNAVDAGVASVFAAGVVEQTSFGLGGEAPILIKLKDQKVVAINGDGIAPELATVAFYQNLPANDPRRIQEATYAGVNAGVIPSFGPLSAIVPGAIDALLLSLEKYGTKSFAEVAQPALELAQGFPLTDRLANGIKREQKLILQWPASAKVFLPSGQVPKEGDVFVQADLARTLQGMIEAEKQASGKGRTAGIEAVREYFYRGPVAEKISVFCKQAGCLLRADDFAAFHARVEEPLTTNYRGVDVYKVGFWSQSPVMLENLNLLEGFDLKAMGQNSLQYIHTVVEAEKLGYADRDAYYGDPDFNKIPAQLISKDYAKVRRALIDSKSASANHIPGDPEHMQARASEEFARARLSYRNGDHPDTTCVNVIDKDGNMFSATPSAAWVPSVIAGDTGIPLSQRAQQFVLTPGHPNQIAPHKRPRITLTPTIALKNGQPFLAFSTPGGDSQDQTLLQIFLNVVDFGMNPQQAVEAPRFNSEAMYSSFDDHSHQPLVLDVEDRIPAVTIEALTQMGHKPKVEGPWSNPTAPTMIEYDPATGVITGGADVRGHRYAIGW
;
A
#
# COMPACT_ATOMS: atom_id res chain seq x y z
N MET A 1 32.69 -28.50 -55.78
CA MET A 1 31.28 -28.15 -55.43
C MET A 1 31.28 -27.72 -53.99
N PHE A 2 31.43 -26.40 -53.73
CA PHE A 2 31.47 -25.86 -52.36
C PHE A 2 30.04 -25.46 -51.93
N VAL A 3 29.51 -26.15 -50.96
CA VAL A 3 28.24 -25.77 -50.33
C VAL A 3 28.50 -24.64 -49.32
N ARG A 4 28.05 -23.44 -49.57
CA ARG A 4 28.03 -22.33 -48.63
C ARG A 4 26.85 -22.54 -47.67
N VAL A 5 27.14 -22.87 -46.41
CA VAL A 5 26.13 -22.84 -45.32
C VAL A 5 25.92 -21.38 -44.93
N LEU A 6 24.74 -20.85 -45.18
CA LEU A 6 24.33 -19.54 -44.76
C LEU A 6 23.84 -19.65 -43.29
N LEU A 7 24.63 -19.15 -42.35
CA LEU A 7 24.22 -19.06 -40.94
C LEU A 7 23.26 -17.87 -40.80
N VAL A 8 21.98 -18.11 -40.71
CA VAL A 8 20.98 -17.10 -40.40
C VAL A 8 20.99 -16.90 -38.87
N ILE A 9 21.59 -15.82 -38.42
CA ILE A 9 21.50 -15.38 -37.02
C ILE A 9 20.11 -14.71 -36.87
N ILE A 10 19.15 -15.42 -36.30
CA ILE A 10 17.88 -14.83 -35.89
C ILE A 10 18.16 -14.07 -34.58
N VAL A 11 18.33 -12.75 -34.70
CA VAL A 11 18.30 -11.86 -33.54
C VAL A 11 16.83 -11.74 -33.15
N ALA A 12 16.44 -12.44 -32.08
CA ALA A 12 15.12 -12.23 -31.48
C ALA A 12 15.08 -10.82 -30.88
N VAL A 13 14.57 -9.88 -31.63
CA VAL A 13 14.20 -8.56 -31.10
C VAL A 13 12.95 -8.80 -30.27
N ASN A 14 13.04 -8.71 -28.97
CA ASN A 14 11.88 -8.67 -28.09
C ASN A 14 11.12 -7.37 -28.36
N THR A 15 10.17 -7.40 -29.28
CA THR A 15 9.24 -6.31 -29.50
C THR A 15 8.15 -6.39 -28.44
N PHE A 16 8.30 -5.63 -27.35
CA PHE A 16 7.18 -5.44 -26.42
C PHE A 16 6.00 -4.78 -27.13
N ALA A 17 4.78 -5.16 -26.73
CA ALA A 17 3.57 -4.52 -27.23
C ALA A 17 3.63 -3.01 -26.96
N ALA A 18 3.03 -2.22 -27.84
CA ALA A 18 2.88 -0.78 -27.63
C ALA A 18 2.07 -0.53 -26.34
N THR A 19 2.49 0.44 -25.55
CA THR A 19 1.77 0.86 -24.34
C THR A 19 0.53 1.67 -24.69
N ILE A 20 -0.52 1.61 -23.86
CA ILE A 20 -1.73 2.41 -24.01
C ILE A 20 -1.45 3.86 -23.64
N LYS A 21 -0.80 4.07 -22.46
CA LYS A 21 -0.36 5.40 -22.04
C LYS A 21 1.06 5.67 -22.54
N PRO A 22 1.38 6.93 -22.90
CA PRO A 22 2.75 7.30 -23.17
C PRO A 22 3.58 7.27 -21.88
N GLN A 23 4.85 6.89 -22.00
CA GLN A 23 5.82 7.06 -20.92
C GLN A 23 6.07 8.55 -20.68
N VAL A 24 6.06 8.95 -19.40
CA VAL A 24 6.41 10.32 -19.02
C VAL A 24 7.93 10.42 -18.82
N THR A 25 8.52 11.54 -19.19
CA THR A 25 9.93 11.85 -18.97
C THR A 25 10.10 13.18 -18.26
N GLY A 26 11.10 13.27 -17.39
CA GLY A 26 11.51 14.51 -16.73
C GLY A 26 13.03 14.57 -16.61
N HIS A 27 13.55 15.78 -16.40
CA HIS A 27 14.98 16.01 -16.20
C HIS A 27 15.25 17.22 -15.31
N ARG A 28 14.55 18.35 -15.53
CA ARG A 28 14.85 19.63 -14.87
C ARG A 28 14.24 19.80 -13.49
N LEU A 29 13.12 19.15 -13.23
CA LEU A 29 12.41 19.22 -11.95
C LEU A 29 12.29 17.84 -11.31
N GLY A 30 11.85 16.85 -12.08
CA GLY A 30 11.60 15.52 -11.59
C GLY A 30 10.34 14.92 -12.21
N VAL A 31 9.93 13.78 -11.65
CA VAL A 31 8.68 13.09 -11.99
C VAL A 31 7.91 12.79 -10.71
N VAL A 32 6.60 13.06 -10.75
CA VAL A 32 5.62 12.64 -9.75
C VAL A 32 4.66 11.67 -10.42
N ALA A 33 4.51 10.48 -9.83
CA ALA A 33 3.56 9.47 -10.30
C ALA A 33 2.64 9.06 -9.13
N ALA A 34 1.32 9.21 -9.32
CA ALA A 34 0.36 9.12 -8.22
C ALA A 34 -0.98 8.51 -8.65
N GLY A 35 -1.84 8.30 -7.66
CA GLY A 35 -3.15 7.69 -7.79
C GLY A 35 -4.16 8.49 -8.62
N HIS A 36 -3.98 9.80 -8.73
CA HIS A 36 -4.93 10.70 -9.36
C HIS A 36 -4.21 11.89 -10.02
N PRO A 37 -4.72 12.45 -11.15
CA PRO A 37 -4.09 13.61 -11.80
C PRO A 37 -3.88 14.81 -10.88
N LEU A 38 -4.87 15.17 -10.06
CA LEU A 38 -4.77 16.28 -9.10
C LEU A 38 -3.77 16.01 -7.98
N VAL A 39 -3.54 14.75 -7.62
CA VAL A 39 -2.52 14.32 -6.66
C VAL A 39 -1.12 14.48 -7.25
N ALA A 40 -0.93 14.05 -8.49
CA ALA A 40 0.33 14.24 -9.21
C ALA A 40 0.63 15.73 -9.44
N GLU A 41 -0.39 16.53 -9.78
CA GLU A 41 -0.27 18.00 -9.93
C GLU A 41 0.15 18.67 -8.64
N ALA A 42 -0.47 18.33 -7.51
CA ALA A 42 -0.14 18.89 -6.20
C ALA A 42 1.35 18.73 -5.87
N GLY A 43 1.91 17.52 -6.02
CA GLY A 43 3.33 17.27 -5.83
C GLY A 43 4.21 17.98 -6.85
N PHE A 44 3.82 17.96 -8.11
CA PHE A 44 4.58 18.60 -9.19
C PHE A 44 4.64 20.13 -9.03
N ARG A 45 3.57 20.76 -8.55
CA ARG A 45 3.52 22.17 -8.17
C ARG A 45 4.55 22.51 -7.10
N ILE A 46 4.77 21.62 -6.12
CA ILE A 46 5.80 21.81 -5.10
C ILE A 46 7.21 21.71 -5.69
N LEU A 47 7.48 20.75 -6.58
CA LEU A 47 8.77 20.69 -7.30
C LEU A 47 9.04 21.97 -8.09
N ARG A 48 8.03 22.49 -8.81
CA ARG A 48 8.14 23.77 -9.55
C ARG A 48 8.45 24.96 -8.64
N ASN A 49 8.00 24.94 -7.40
CA ASN A 49 8.24 25.96 -6.40
C ASN A 49 9.52 25.71 -5.58
N GLY A 50 10.41 24.83 -6.06
CA GLY A 50 11.73 24.58 -5.47
C GLY A 50 11.73 23.65 -4.24
N GLY A 51 10.67 22.90 -4.00
CA GLY A 51 10.65 21.80 -3.03
C GLY A 51 11.40 20.58 -3.56
N ASN A 52 11.84 19.71 -2.65
CA ASN A 52 12.46 18.42 -2.98
C ASN A 52 11.42 17.29 -3.14
N ALA A 53 11.88 16.06 -3.40
CA ALA A 53 11.00 14.89 -3.57
C ALA A 53 10.12 14.62 -2.33
N VAL A 54 10.60 14.93 -1.12
CA VAL A 54 9.84 14.73 0.12
C VAL A 54 8.74 15.77 0.26
N ASP A 55 9.03 17.04 -0.01
CA ASP A 55 8.02 18.11 -0.01
C ASP A 55 6.89 17.80 -1.00
N ALA A 56 7.26 17.36 -2.20
CA ALA A 56 6.32 16.99 -3.26
C ALA A 56 5.50 15.75 -2.88
N GLY A 57 6.14 14.74 -2.31
CA GLY A 57 5.47 13.52 -1.85
C GLY A 57 4.47 13.80 -0.74
N VAL A 58 4.85 14.61 0.26
CA VAL A 58 3.97 15.04 1.36
C VAL A 58 2.75 15.78 0.82
N ALA A 59 2.95 16.75 -0.08
CA ALA A 59 1.84 17.50 -0.70
C ALA A 59 0.90 16.58 -1.50
N SER A 60 1.47 15.64 -2.25
CA SER A 60 0.69 14.62 -2.98
C SER A 60 -0.16 13.78 -2.04
N VAL A 61 0.39 13.29 -0.91
CA VAL A 61 -0.38 12.47 0.04
C VAL A 61 -1.48 13.27 0.73
N PHE A 62 -1.24 14.54 1.10
CA PHE A 62 -2.31 15.41 1.60
C PHE A 62 -3.43 15.61 0.56
N ALA A 63 -3.09 15.84 -0.71
CA ALA A 63 -4.06 15.97 -1.79
C ALA A 63 -4.82 14.65 -2.02
N ALA A 64 -4.17 13.49 -1.95
CA ALA A 64 -4.81 12.18 -2.06
C ALA A 64 -5.89 11.97 -0.99
N GLY A 65 -5.63 12.38 0.26
CA GLY A 65 -6.59 12.32 1.36
C GLY A 65 -7.86 13.17 1.15
N VAL A 66 -7.83 14.06 0.17
CA VAL A 66 -8.98 14.89 -0.24
C VAL A 66 -9.72 14.30 -1.45
N VAL A 67 -8.98 13.89 -2.50
CA VAL A 67 -9.60 13.54 -3.79
C VAL A 67 -9.77 12.04 -4.03
N GLU A 68 -9.03 11.19 -3.31
CA GLU A 68 -9.06 9.74 -3.47
C GLU A 68 -9.76 9.02 -2.29
N GLN A 69 -10.85 9.57 -1.79
CA GLN A 69 -11.52 9.06 -0.59
C GLN A 69 -12.19 7.68 -0.75
N THR A 70 -12.18 7.07 -1.93
CA THR A 70 -12.45 5.62 -2.06
C THR A 70 -11.24 4.76 -1.71
N SER A 71 -10.05 5.36 -1.56
CA SER A 71 -8.78 4.64 -1.38
C SER A 71 -8.03 5.05 -0.12
N PHE A 72 -8.13 6.32 0.26
CA PHE A 72 -7.42 6.92 1.38
C PHE A 72 -8.10 8.20 1.88
N GLY A 73 -8.14 8.37 3.19
CA GLY A 73 -8.49 9.62 3.87
C GLY A 73 -7.45 9.99 4.92
N LEU A 74 -7.40 11.25 5.35
CA LEU A 74 -6.37 11.76 6.28
C LEU A 74 -6.42 11.10 7.68
N GLY A 75 -7.48 10.37 8.01
CA GLY A 75 -7.54 9.54 9.21
C GLY A 75 -6.94 8.14 9.06
N GLY A 76 -6.31 7.83 7.94
CA GLY A 76 -5.66 6.55 7.64
C GLY A 76 -4.16 6.50 7.98
N GLU A 77 -3.43 5.64 7.29
CA GLU A 77 -2.01 5.34 7.46
C GLU A 77 -1.21 5.66 6.19
N ALA A 78 0.07 5.99 6.37
CA ALA A 78 0.99 6.25 5.26
C ALA A 78 2.41 5.75 5.59
N PRO A 79 2.74 4.49 5.32
CA PRO A 79 4.14 4.06 5.30
C PRO A 79 4.90 4.74 4.15
N ILE A 80 6.13 5.18 4.44
CA ILE A 80 6.92 5.98 3.51
C ILE A 80 8.36 5.46 3.48
N LEU A 81 8.96 5.41 2.30
CA LEU A 81 10.40 5.27 2.11
C LEU A 81 10.95 6.57 1.52
N ILE A 82 12.10 7.01 2.03
CA ILE A 82 12.79 8.22 1.60
C ILE A 82 14.25 7.91 1.33
N LYS A 83 14.78 8.42 0.21
CA LYS A 83 16.21 8.45 -0.11
C LYS A 83 16.59 9.86 -0.53
N LEU A 84 17.30 10.57 0.30
CA LEU A 84 17.93 11.84 -0.11
C LEU A 84 19.32 11.57 -0.70
N LYS A 85 19.77 12.49 -1.55
CA LYS A 85 21.12 12.48 -2.09
C LYS A 85 22.13 12.35 -0.94
N ASP A 86 23.11 11.48 -1.11
CA ASP A 86 24.19 11.25 -0.13
C ASP A 86 23.75 10.73 1.27
N GLN A 87 22.48 10.37 1.44
CA GLN A 87 21.96 9.76 2.68
C GLN A 87 21.55 8.30 2.44
N LYS A 88 21.45 7.52 3.52
CA LYS A 88 20.86 6.17 3.47
C LYS A 88 19.35 6.26 3.18
N VAL A 89 18.79 5.16 2.68
CA VAL A 89 17.32 5.00 2.64
C VAL A 89 16.81 4.90 4.07
N VAL A 90 15.70 5.57 4.35
CA VAL A 90 15.00 5.49 5.64
C VAL A 90 13.55 5.09 5.42
N ALA A 91 12.97 4.40 6.40
CA ALA A 91 11.55 4.09 6.47
C ALA A 91 10.87 4.99 7.50
N ILE A 92 9.67 5.46 7.19
CA ILE A 92 8.79 6.13 8.15
C ILE A 92 7.65 5.17 8.46
N ASN A 93 7.57 4.73 9.70
CA ASN A 93 6.46 3.93 10.20
C ASN A 93 5.29 4.86 10.50
N GLY A 94 4.40 4.98 9.53
CA GLY A 94 3.17 5.75 9.61
C GLY A 94 1.93 4.87 9.79
N ASP A 95 2.09 3.68 10.34
CA ASP A 95 0.98 2.82 10.74
C ASP A 95 0.38 3.29 12.06
N GLY A 96 -0.95 3.29 12.15
CA GLY A 96 -1.67 3.69 13.35
C GLY A 96 -1.58 2.64 14.46
N ILE A 97 -2.07 2.99 15.66
CA ILE A 97 -2.13 2.07 16.79
C ILE A 97 -3.57 1.79 17.23
N ALA A 98 -3.82 0.59 17.72
CA ALA A 98 -5.09 0.23 18.35
C ALA A 98 -5.33 1.09 19.60
N PRO A 99 -6.58 1.56 19.85
CA PRO A 99 -6.91 2.27 21.07
C PRO A 99 -6.68 1.42 22.33
N GLU A 100 -6.46 2.04 23.48
CA GLU A 100 -6.33 1.37 24.77
C GLU A 100 -7.51 0.42 25.07
N LEU A 101 -8.72 0.78 24.65
CA LEU A 101 -9.93 -0.02 24.86
C LEU A 101 -10.09 -1.19 23.88
N ALA A 102 -9.24 -1.32 22.87
CA ALA A 102 -9.34 -2.33 21.83
C ALA A 102 -8.62 -3.63 22.27
N THR A 103 -9.33 -4.47 23.01
CA THR A 103 -8.81 -5.74 23.54
C THR A 103 -9.47 -6.95 22.90
N VAL A 104 -8.80 -8.11 22.94
CA VAL A 104 -9.39 -9.41 22.52
C VAL A 104 -10.70 -9.66 23.25
N ALA A 105 -10.72 -9.45 24.58
CA ALA A 105 -11.91 -9.68 25.41
C ALA A 105 -13.08 -8.78 24.98
N PHE A 106 -12.82 -7.51 24.61
CA PHE A 106 -13.86 -6.62 24.10
C PHE A 106 -14.55 -7.19 22.86
N TYR A 107 -13.79 -7.58 21.84
CA TYR A 107 -14.36 -8.07 20.58
C TYR A 107 -14.99 -9.46 20.70
N GLN A 108 -14.42 -10.34 21.52
CA GLN A 108 -14.99 -11.67 21.77
C GLN A 108 -16.33 -11.61 22.54
N ASN A 109 -16.47 -10.65 23.46
CA ASN A 109 -17.69 -10.46 24.24
C ASN A 109 -18.70 -9.53 23.56
N LEU A 110 -18.37 -8.93 22.43
CA LEU A 110 -19.28 -8.06 21.69
C LEU A 110 -20.46 -8.88 21.17
N PRO A 111 -21.73 -8.54 21.52
CA PRO A 111 -22.90 -9.27 21.06
C PRO A 111 -22.96 -9.39 19.53
N ALA A 112 -23.42 -10.54 19.02
CA ALA A 112 -23.55 -10.77 17.58
C ALA A 112 -24.50 -9.77 16.88
N ASN A 113 -25.49 -9.27 17.62
CA ASN A 113 -26.46 -8.26 17.15
C ASN A 113 -26.12 -6.83 17.58
N ASP A 114 -24.89 -6.58 18.02
CA ASP A 114 -24.46 -5.19 18.34
C ASP A 114 -24.55 -4.33 17.07
N PRO A 115 -25.28 -3.19 17.11
CA PRO A 115 -25.48 -2.34 15.92
C PRO A 115 -24.19 -1.70 15.38
N ARG A 116 -23.10 -1.74 16.16
CA ARG A 116 -21.77 -1.27 15.73
C ARG A 116 -20.99 -2.33 14.96
N ARG A 117 -21.47 -3.58 14.86
CA ARG A 117 -20.92 -4.63 13.99
C ARG A 117 -21.36 -4.37 12.56
N ILE A 118 -20.63 -3.52 11.88
CA ILE A 118 -20.86 -3.19 10.48
C ILE A 118 -19.87 -3.96 9.63
N GLN A 119 -20.40 -4.81 8.75
CA GLN A 119 -19.65 -5.56 7.76
C GLN A 119 -20.25 -5.31 6.38
N GLU A 120 -19.48 -5.56 5.35
CA GLU A 120 -20.02 -5.52 3.99
C GLU A 120 -21.19 -6.48 3.80
N ALA A 121 -22.09 -6.15 2.87
CA ALA A 121 -23.27 -6.94 2.58
C ALA A 121 -22.93 -8.37 2.12
N THR A 122 -21.78 -8.57 1.51
CA THR A 122 -21.23 -9.88 1.11
C THR A 122 -20.86 -10.77 2.30
N TYR A 123 -20.65 -10.21 3.48
CA TYR A 123 -20.22 -10.93 4.70
C TYR A 123 -21.30 -10.98 5.78
N ALA A 124 -22.54 -10.70 5.45
CA ALA A 124 -23.68 -10.65 6.37
C ALA A 124 -23.97 -11.96 7.16
N GLY A 125 -23.11 -12.95 7.07
CA GLY A 125 -23.18 -14.22 7.80
C GLY A 125 -21.97 -14.55 8.66
N VAL A 126 -20.89 -13.75 8.64
CA VAL A 126 -19.66 -13.97 9.41
C VAL A 126 -19.74 -13.19 10.70
N ASN A 127 -20.20 -13.78 11.80
CA ASN A 127 -20.77 -12.97 12.86
C ASN A 127 -20.09 -13.00 14.21
N ALA A 128 -19.40 -14.04 14.58
CA ALA A 128 -18.86 -14.13 15.94
C ALA A 128 -17.33 -14.28 15.90
N GLY A 129 -16.65 -13.40 16.64
CA GLY A 129 -15.22 -13.51 16.84
C GLY A 129 -14.32 -12.80 15.82
N VAL A 130 -14.88 -11.93 14.96
CA VAL A 130 -14.10 -11.05 14.07
C VAL A 130 -14.25 -9.58 14.47
N ILE A 131 -13.26 -8.77 14.14
CA ILE A 131 -13.31 -7.33 14.28
C ILE A 131 -14.16 -6.78 13.14
N PRO A 132 -15.11 -5.85 13.37
CA PRO A 132 -15.92 -5.27 12.30
C PRO A 132 -15.10 -4.61 11.21
N SER A 133 -15.48 -4.81 9.94
CA SER A 133 -14.78 -4.23 8.79
C SER A 133 -14.96 -2.73 8.68
N PHE A 134 -16.11 -2.22 9.08
CA PHE A 134 -16.48 -0.80 8.99
C PHE A 134 -17.05 -0.26 10.30
N GLY A 135 -17.22 1.04 10.33
CA GLY A 135 -17.88 1.72 11.42
C GLY A 135 -16.96 2.06 12.60
N PRO A 136 -17.57 2.44 13.74
CA PRO A 136 -16.83 3.00 14.85
C PRO A 136 -15.87 2.01 15.56
N LEU A 137 -16.11 0.70 15.44
CA LEU A 137 -15.31 -0.32 16.13
C LEU A 137 -14.06 -0.77 15.36
N SER A 138 -13.93 -0.40 14.08
CA SER A 138 -12.74 -0.67 13.27
C SER A 138 -11.70 0.45 13.32
N ALA A 139 -11.97 1.55 14.03
CA ALA A 139 -11.10 2.71 14.08
C ALA A 139 -9.85 2.49 14.93
N ILE A 140 -8.70 2.88 14.37
CA ILE A 140 -7.42 3.03 15.09
C ILE A 140 -6.95 4.48 15.02
N VAL A 141 -5.92 4.84 15.78
CA VAL A 141 -5.33 6.18 15.75
C VAL A 141 -4.78 6.48 14.36
N PRO A 142 -5.11 7.63 13.74
CA PRO A 142 -4.56 8.02 12.45
C PRO A 142 -3.02 8.11 12.47
N GLY A 143 -2.35 7.39 11.57
CA GLY A 143 -0.90 7.42 11.47
C GLY A 143 -0.35 8.35 10.39
N ALA A 144 -1.15 8.60 9.33
CA ALA A 144 -0.70 9.32 8.13
C ALA A 144 -0.22 10.75 8.42
N ILE A 145 -0.96 11.51 9.22
CA ILE A 145 -0.63 12.93 9.51
C ILE A 145 0.75 13.05 10.16
N ASP A 146 1.03 12.26 11.20
CA ASP A 146 2.33 12.35 11.88
C ASP A 146 3.48 11.84 11.01
N ALA A 147 3.26 10.79 10.20
CA ALA A 147 4.25 10.32 9.24
C ALA A 147 4.63 11.40 8.21
N LEU A 148 3.64 12.15 7.71
CA LEU A 148 3.86 13.25 6.77
C LEU A 148 4.58 14.43 7.43
N LEU A 149 4.18 14.80 8.66
CA LEU A 149 4.83 15.86 9.42
C LEU A 149 6.29 15.49 9.77
N LEU A 150 6.54 14.26 10.19
CA LEU A 150 7.88 13.74 10.49
C LEU A 150 8.77 13.72 9.24
N SER A 151 8.22 13.29 8.10
CA SER A 151 8.91 13.31 6.81
C SER A 151 9.28 14.73 6.39
N LEU A 152 8.32 15.65 6.47
CA LEU A 152 8.51 17.05 6.15
C LEU A 152 9.56 17.69 7.08
N GLU A 153 9.45 17.46 8.39
CA GLU A 153 10.34 18.02 9.41
C GLU A 153 11.80 17.63 9.18
N LYS A 154 12.06 16.33 8.98
CA LYS A 154 13.42 15.78 8.92
C LYS A 154 14.06 15.82 7.54
N TYR A 155 13.26 15.72 6.48
CA TYR A 155 13.76 15.47 5.11
C TYR A 155 13.24 16.47 4.08
N GLY A 156 12.19 17.23 4.40
CA GLY A 156 11.66 18.29 3.54
C GLY A 156 12.36 19.63 3.76
N THR A 157 12.07 20.58 2.89
CA THR A 157 12.61 21.94 2.89
C THR A 157 11.55 23.03 3.02
N LYS A 158 10.28 22.68 2.74
CA LYS A 158 9.13 23.57 2.73
C LYS A 158 8.44 23.64 4.10
N SER A 159 7.62 24.67 4.32
CA SER A 159 6.72 24.78 5.47
C SER A 159 5.53 23.85 5.30
N PHE A 160 4.81 23.58 6.39
CA PHE A 160 3.56 22.83 6.32
C PHE A 160 2.52 23.56 5.46
N ALA A 161 2.39 24.88 5.61
CA ALA A 161 1.46 25.68 4.83
C ALA A 161 1.71 25.56 3.32
N GLU A 162 2.98 25.56 2.87
CA GLU A 162 3.30 25.41 1.46
C GLU A 162 2.87 24.04 0.91
N VAL A 163 3.13 22.94 1.64
CA VAL A 163 2.81 21.58 1.17
C VAL A 163 1.33 21.22 1.36
N ALA A 164 0.64 21.83 2.32
CA ALA A 164 -0.79 21.59 2.57
C ALA A 164 -1.72 22.44 1.70
N GLN A 165 -1.20 23.55 1.12
CA GLN A 165 -2.00 24.48 0.32
C GLN A 165 -2.76 23.84 -0.83
N PRO A 166 -2.17 22.92 -1.65
CA PRO A 166 -2.93 22.22 -2.69
C PRO A 166 -4.11 21.42 -2.15
N ALA A 167 -3.92 20.71 -1.04
CA ALA A 167 -4.98 19.93 -0.40
C ALA A 167 -6.10 20.82 0.15
N LEU A 168 -5.76 21.98 0.73
CA LEU A 168 -6.75 22.96 1.20
C LEU A 168 -7.60 23.49 0.03
N GLU A 169 -6.97 23.86 -1.08
CA GLU A 169 -7.67 24.32 -2.30
C GLU A 169 -8.63 23.24 -2.83
N LEU A 170 -8.17 21.99 -2.88
CA LEU A 170 -9.00 20.86 -3.30
C LEU A 170 -10.17 20.59 -2.33
N ALA A 171 -9.95 20.71 -1.02
CA ALA A 171 -11.04 20.57 -0.03
C ALA A 171 -12.10 21.69 -0.14
N GLN A 172 -11.72 22.85 -0.65
CA GLN A 172 -12.64 23.94 -0.96
C GLN A 172 -13.48 23.70 -2.21
N GLY A 173 -13.09 22.74 -3.07
CA GLY A 173 -13.87 22.27 -4.20
C GLY A 173 -13.03 21.74 -5.35
N PHE A 174 -13.36 20.54 -5.82
CA PHE A 174 -12.76 19.93 -7.01
C PHE A 174 -13.84 19.18 -7.82
N PRO A 175 -13.65 19.00 -9.14
CA PRO A 175 -14.57 18.22 -9.94
C PRO A 175 -14.49 16.73 -9.56
N LEU A 176 -15.63 16.16 -9.17
CA LEU A 176 -15.73 14.77 -8.72
C LEU A 176 -15.43 13.80 -9.87
N THR A 177 -14.63 12.77 -9.59
CA THR A 177 -14.38 11.70 -10.57
C THR A 177 -15.50 10.66 -10.54
N ASP A 178 -15.64 9.92 -11.65
CA ASP A 178 -16.54 8.76 -11.78
C ASP A 178 -16.29 7.73 -10.67
N ARG A 179 -15.02 7.44 -10.34
CA ARG A 179 -14.62 6.49 -9.29
C ARG A 179 -15.18 6.89 -7.91
N LEU A 180 -15.00 8.16 -7.50
CA LEU A 180 -15.50 8.62 -6.22
C LEU A 180 -17.04 8.71 -6.22
N ALA A 181 -17.65 9.20 -7.30
CA ALA A 181 -19.10 9.24 -7.45
C ALA A 181 -19.73 7.83 -7.37
N ASN A 182 -19.16 6.86 -8.07
CA ASN A 182 -19.61 5.46 -8.04
C ASN A 182 -19.37 4.81 -6.68
N GLY A 183 -18.26 5.10 -6.00
CA GLY A 183 -17.98 4.66 -4.63
C GLY A 183 -19.04 5.16 -3.65
N ILE A 184 -19.33 6.45 -3.67
CA ILE A 184 -20.37 7.06 -2.83
C ILE A 184 -21.76 6.43 -3.12
N LYS A 185 -22.07 6.23 -4.41
CA LYS A 185 -23.34 5.60 -4.82
C LYS A 185 -23.46 4.17 -4.29
N ARG A 186 -22.41 3.38 -4.42
CA ARG A 186 -22.37 1.98 -3.94
C ARG A 186 -22.58 1.90 -2.44
N GLU A 187 -21.92 2.78 -1.70
CA GLU A 187 -21.90 2.76 -0.24
C GLU A 187 -22.98 3.66 0.40
N GLN A 188 -23.91 4.20 -0.38
CA GLN A 188 -24.94 5.16 0.10
C GLN A 188 -25.66 4.69 1.36
N LYS A 189 -26.02 3.41 1.43
CA LYS A 189 -26.77 2.84 2.58
C LYS A 189 -25.97 2.91 3.88
N LEU A 190 -24.66 2.64 3.82
CA LEU A 190 -23.77 2.74 4.98
C LEU A 190 -23.50 4.19 5.34
N ILE A 191 -23.25 5.04 4.35
CA ILE A 191 -23.03 6.48 4.54
C ILE A 191 -24.20 7.13 5.30
N LEU A 192 -25.45 6.77 4.97
CA LEU A 192 -26.64 7.29 5.62
C LEU A 192 -26.78 6.89 7.10
N GLN A 193 -26.06 5.88 7.58
CA GLN A 193 -26.06 5.52 9.00
C GLN A 193 -25.33 6.54 9.87
N TRP A 194 -24.47 7.36 9.27
CA TRP A 194 -23.63 8.34 9.98
C TRP A 194 -23.93 9.76 9.48
N PRO A 195 -24.62 10.59 10.26
CA PRO A 195 -25.02 11.94 9.82
C PRO A 195 -23.87 12.82 9.33
N ALA A 196 -22.68 12.72 9.96
CA ALA A 196 -21.50 13.49 9.55
C ALA A 196 -20.97 13.02 8.18
N SER A 197 -20.94 11.71 7.92
CA SER A 197 -20.57 11.16 6.61
C SER A 197 -21.60 11.51 5.54
N ALA A 198 -22.91 11.40 5.86
CA ALA A 198 -23.98 11.78 4.95
C ALA A 198 -23.91 13.27 4.56
N LYS A 199 -23.60 14.15 5.50
CA LYS A 199 -23.43 15.60 5.25
C LYS A 199 -22.35 15.87 4.20
N VAL A 200 -21.26 15.11 4.20
CA VAL A 200 -20.13 15.30 3.27
C VAL A 200 -20.38 14.59 1.94
N PHE A 201 -20.69 13.30 1.99
CA PHE A 201 -20.75 12.45 0.79
C PHE A 201 -22.09 12.53 0.04
N LEU A 202 -23.14 13.01 0.68
CA LEU A 202 -24.48 13.15 0.09
C LEU A 202 -24.96 14.60 0.22
N PRO A 203 -24.30 15.57 -0.45
CA PRO A 203 -24.69 16.97 -0.35
C PRO A 203 -26.16 17.13 -0.75
N SER A 204 -26.92 17.88 0.05
CA SER A 204 -28.38 18.02 -0.10
C SER A 204 -29.16 16.69 -0.11
N GLY A 205 -28.61 15.64 0.50
CA GLY A 205 -29.21 14.30 0.56
C GLY A 205 -29.16 13.51 -0.75
N GLN A 206 -28.38 13.95 -1.73
CA GLN A 206 -28.27 13.33 -3.05
C GLN A 206 -26.87 12.75 -3.29
N VAL A 207 -26.80 11.66 -4.03
CA VAL A 207 -25.52 11.12 -4.55
C VAL A 207 -24.99 12.11 -5.59
N PRO A 208 -23.78 12.67 -5.39
CA PRO A 208 -23.19 13.56 -6.38
C PRO A 208 -22.77 12.79 -7.64
N LYS A 209 -22.71 13.49 -8.77
CA LYS A 209 -22.35 12.92 -10.09
C LYS A 209 -20.91 13.29 -10.45
N GLU A 210 -20.35 12.51 -11.37
CA GLU A 210 -19.09 12.88 -12.02
C GLU A 210 -19.18 14.31 -12.60
N GLY A 211 -18.15 15.11 -12.36
CA GLY A 211 -18.05 16.51 -12.77
C GLY A 211 -18.70 17.53 -11.82
N ASP A 212 -19.52 17.10 -10.86
CA ASP A 212 -20.03 18.01 -9.83
C ASP A 212 -18.86 18.55 -8.98
N VAL A 213 -18.95 19.82 -8.57
CA VAL A 213 -17.96 20.39 -7.65
C VAL A 213 -18.19 19.84 -6.26
N PHE A 214 -17.26 19.04 -5.78
CA PHE A 214 -17.32 18.39 -4.48
C PHE A 214 -16.56 19.21 -3.43
N VAL A 215 -17.25 19.66 -2.40
CA VAL A 215 -16.72 20.51 -1.33
C VAL A 215 -16.70 19.77 -0.01
N GLN A 216 -15.55 19.78 0.67
CA GLN A 216 -15.35 19.19 1.99
C GLN A 216 -15.07 20.30 3.02
N ALA A 217 -16.07 21.11 3.30
CA ALA A 217 -15.93 22.32 4.11
C ALA A 217 -15.37 22.08 5.51
N ASP A 218 -15.74 20.95 6.14
CA ASP A 218 -15.26 20.59 7.48
C ASP A 218 -13.77 20.23 7.44
N LEU A 219 -13.32 19.46 6.43
CA LEU A 219 -11.92 19.14 6.19
C LEU A 219 -11.09 20.38 5.85
N ALA A 220 -11.63 21.27 5.00
CA ALA A 220 -10.97 22.54 4.69
C ALA A 220 -10.71 23.38 5.95
N ARG A 221 -11.68 23.44 6.89
CA ARG A 221 -11.48 24.13 8.17
C ARG A 221 -10.43 23.48 9.04
N THR A 222 -10.35 22.15 9.06
CA THR A 222 -9.31 21.43 9.81
C THR A 222 -7.93 21.71 9.22
N LEU A 223 -7.76 21.64 7.90
CA LEU A 223 -6.50 21.97 7.22
C LEU A 223 -6.10 23.44 7.44
N GLN A 224 -7.05 24.37 7.35
CA GLN A 224 -6.81 25.76 7.63
C GLN A 224 -6.37 26.00 9.08
N GLY A 225 -6.98 25.31 10.05
CA GLY A 225 -6.58 25.37 11.46
C GLY A 225 -5.16 24.84 11.71
N MET A 226 -4.76 23.77 11.01
CA MET A 226 -3.38 23.25 11.05
C MET A 226 -2.38 24.28 10.48
N ILE A 227 -2.69 24.93 9.35
CA ILE A 227 -1.87 25.98 8.75
C ILE A 227 -1.75 27.18 9.70
N GLU A 228 -2.82 27.58 10.36
CA GLU A 228 -2.80 28.70 11.30
C GLU A 228 -1.98 28.36 12.56
N ALA A 229 -2.02 27.10 13.04
CA ALA A 229 -1.16 26.66 14.14
C ALA A 229 0.33 26.79 13.81
N GLU A 230 0.75 26.38 12.60
CA GLU A 230 2.12 26.62 12.11
C GLU A 230 2.47 28.10 12.09
N LYS A 231 1.59 28.93 11.53
CA LYS A 231 1.80 30.37 11.39
C LYS A 231 1.99 31.05 12.76
N GLN A 232 1.21 30.67 13.77
CA GLN A 232 1.35 31.20 15.13
C GLN A 232 2.69 30.83 15.77
N ALA A 233 3.26 29.69 15.40
CA ALA A 233 4.57 29.23 15.90
C ALA A 233 5.75 29.66 15.01
N SER A 234 5.52 30.28 13.86
CA SER A 234 6.54 30.58 12.83
C SER A 234 7.72 31.41 13.34
N GLY A 235 7.50 32.30 14.32
CA GLY A 235 8.56 33.10 14.96
C GLY A 235 9.60 32.26 15.73
N LYS A 236 9.36 30.97 15.97
CA LYS A 236 10.26 30.02 16.64
C LYS A 236 11.02 29.12 15.65
N GLY A 237 10.83 29.31 14.35
CA GLY A 237 11.47 28.55 13.28
C GLY A 237 10.60 27.41 12.72
N ARG A 238 11.04 26.83 11.58
CA ARG A 238 10.29 25.83 10.79
C ARG A 238 9.90 24.59 11.59
N THR A 239 10.85 23.99 12.31
CA THR A 239 10.59 22.78 13.15
C THR A 239 9.51 23.06 14.20
N ALA A 240 9.57 24.21 14.88
CA ALA A 240 8.55 24.59 15.87
C ALA A 240 7.18 24.82 15.21
N GLY A 241 7.14 25.31 13.97
CA GLY A 241 5.92 25.42 13.19
C GLY A 241 5.28 24.05 12.91
N ILE A 242 6.06 23.09 12.41
CA ILE A 242 5.60 21.73 12.13
C ILE A 242 5.15 21.02 13.42
N GLU A 243 5.88 21.20 14.53
CA GLU A 243 5.48 20.66 15.83
C GLU A 243 4.14 21.25 16.31
N ALA A 244 3.90 22.53 16.10
CA ALA A 244 2.61 23.16 16.44
C ALA A 244 1.45 22.54 15.63
N VAL A 245 1.68 22.12 14.38
CA VAL A 245 0.69 21.36 13.58
C VAL A 245 0.41 20.00 14.20
N ARG A 246 1.46 19.29 14.64
CA ARG A 246 1.35 17.98 15.32
C ARG A 246 0.56 18.13 16.62
N GLU A 247 0.87 19.10 17.44
CA GLU A 247 0.13 19.41 18.67
C GLU A 247 -1.35 19.73 18.39
N TYR A 248 -1.64 20.55 17.37
CA TYR A 248 -3.00 20.90 16.98
C TYR A 248 -3.84 19.66 16.62
N PHE A 249 -3.22 18.67 15.92
CA PHE A 249 -3.94 17.46 15.50
C PHE A 249 -4.02 16.42 16.63
N TYR A 250 -2.91 16.06 17.27
CA TYR A 250 -2.83 14.90 18.17
C TYR A 250 -3.09 15.22 19.64
N ARG A 251 -2.87 16.46 20.11
CA ARG A 251 -3.06 16.87 21.50
C ARG A 251 -3.98 18.07 21.66
N GLY A 252 -4.47 18.60 20.54
CA GLY A 252 -5.29 19.78 20.48
C GLY A 252 -6.72 19.50 19.98
N PRO A 253 -7.34 20.51 19.37
CA PRO A 253 -8.78 20.52 19.09
C PRO A 253 -9.25 19.40 18.15
N VAL A 254 -8.39 18.84 17.29
CA VAL A 254 -8.80 17.74 16.39
C VAL A 254 -8.99 16.45 17.19
N ALA A 255 -7.99 16.04 17.98
CA ALA A 255 -8.07 14.84 18.82
C ALA A 255 -9.21 14.94 19.85
N GLU A 256 -9.40 16.13 20.45
CA GLU A 256 -10.49 16.36 21.39
C GLU A 256 -11.87 16.16 20.73
N LYS A 257 -12.11 16.75 19.56
CA LYS A 257 -13.36 16.60 18.80
C LYS A 257 -13.60 15.15 18.39
N ILE A 258 -12.57 14.45 17.89
CA ILE A 258 -12.68 13.03 17.55
C ILE A 258 -13.01 12.20 18.79
N SER A 259 -12.37 12.46 19.93
CA SER A 259 -12.62 11.75 21.20
C SER A 259 -14.05 11.96 21.69
N VAL A 260 -14.57 13.19 21.62
CA VAL A 260 -15.96 13.50 21.99
C VAL A 260 -16.94 12.76 21.08
N PHE A 261 -16.72 12.84 19.76
CA PHE A 261 -17.53 12.11 18.78
C PHE A 261 -17.48 10.59 19.06
N CYS A 262 -16.31 10.03 19.27
CA CYS A 262 -16.14 8.61 19.52
C CYS A 262 -16.84 8.12 20.79
N LYS A 263 -16.86 8.91 21.85
CA LYS A 263 -17.66 8.58 23.05
C LYS A 263 -19.14 8.48 22.74
N GLN A 264 -19.68 9.37 21.89
CA GLN A 264 -21.10 9.40 21.51
C GLN A 264 -21.46 8.28 20.51
N ALA A 265 -20.59 8.03 19.53
CA ALA A 265 -20.79 7.03 18.47
C ALA A 265 -20.43 5.59 18.92
N GLY A 266 -19.83 5.41 20.11
CA GLY A 266 -19.41 4.13 20.63
C GLY A 266 -18.09 3.61 20.03
N CYS A 267 -17.25 4.48 19.46
CA CYS A 267 -15.87 4.15 19.08
C CYS A 267 -15.01 3.90 20.33
N LEU A 268 -13.87 3.25 20.11
CA LEU A 268 -12.91 2.96 21.19
C LEU A 268 -11.86 4.07 21.38
N LEU A 269 -11.63 4.94 20.39
CA LEU A 269 -10.65 6.02 20.42
C LEU A 269 -10.91 7.06 21.52
N ARG A 270 -9.85 7.47 22.20
CA ARG A 270 -9.83 8.54 23.21
C ARG A 270 -8.68 9.51 22.94
N ALA A 271 -8.73 10.70 23.51
CA ALA A 271 -7.68 11.71 23.35
C ALA A 271 -6.30 11.21 23.79
N ASP A 272 -6.24 10.39 24.82
CA ASP A 272 -4.99 9.81 25.33
C ASP A 272 -4.34 8.85 24.32
N ASP A 273 -5.14 8.13 23.50
CA ASP A 273 -4.63 7.29 22.42
C ASP A 273 -3.90 8.12 21.35
N PHE A 274 -4.44 9.28 21.01
CA PHE A 274 -3.82 10.23 20.09
C PHE A 274 -2.51 10.80 20.69
N ALA A 275 -2.54 11.19 21.97
CA ALA A 275 -1.38 11.75 22.65
C ALA A 275 -0.23 10.74 22.79
N ALA A 276 -0.55 9.46 22.87
CA ALA A 276 0.43 8.36 22.97
C ALA A 276 1.05 7.98 21.61
N PHE A 277 0.44 8.38 20.51
CA PHE A 277 0.89 7.99 19.18
C PHE A 277 2.05 8.87 18.65
N HIS A 278 3.04 8.21 18.05
CA HIS A 278 4.11 8.84 17.25
C HIS A 278 4.52 7.94 16.08
N ALA A 279 4.63 8.55 14.90
CA ALA A 279 5.32 7.94 13.77
C ALA A 279 6.83 7.84 14.07
N ARG A 280 7.51 6.88 13.45
CA ARG A 280 8.93 6.59 13.73
C ARG A 280 9.76 6.58 12.45
N VAL A 281 11.01 7.04 12.57
CA VAL A 281 12.03 6.76 11.56
C VAL A 281 12.68 5.42 11.90
N GLU A 282 12.71 4.52 10.94
CA GLU A 282 13.25 3.17 11.09
C GLU A 282 14.28 2.87 9.98
N GLU A 283 15.19 1.93 10.23
CA GLU A 283 15.99 1.35 9.15
C GLU A 283 15.09 0.46 8.28
N PRO A 284 15.09 0.63 6.94
CA PRO A 284 14.32 -0.23 6.07
C PRO A 284 14.94 -1.63 6.00
N LEU A 285 14.13 -2.64 5.75
CA LEU A 285 14.60 -3.95 5.36
C LEU A 285 15.09 -3.93 3.91
N THR A 286 16.10 -4.74 3.59
CA THR A 286 16.70 -4.75 2.26
C THR A 286 17.19 -6.12 1.86
N THR A 287 17.17 -6.39 0.55
CA THR A 287 17.91 -7.49 -0.08
C THR A 287 18.51 -7.02 -1.39
N ASN A 288 19.60 -7.67 -1.82
CA ASN A 288 20.16 -7.48 -3.15
C ASN A 288 19.59 -8.53 -4.10
N TYR A 289 19.03 -8.10 -5.23
CA TYR A 289 18.61 -8.99 -6.31
C TYR A 289 19.35 -8.63 -7.60
N ARG A 290 20.28 -9.49 -8.01
CA ARG A 290 21.06 -9.32 -9.26
C ARG A 290 21.73 -7.95 -9.41
N GLY A 291 22.30 -7.43 -8.31
CA GLY A 291 22.98 -6.13 -8.27
C GLY A 291 22.09 -4.93 -8.04
N VAL A 292 20.81 -5.14 -7.74
CA VAL A 292 19.85 -4.10 -7.34
C VAL A 292 19.49 -4.29 -5.87
N ASP A 293 19.73 -3.27 -5.04
CA ASP A 293 19.33 -3.25 -3.63
C ASP A 293 17.89 -2.78 -3.53
N VAL A 294 17.00 -3.64 -3.05
CA VAL A 294 15.57 -3.34 -2.89
C VAL A 294 15.27 -3.08 -1.43
N TYR A 295 14.64 -1.94 -1.15
CA TYR A 295 14.30 -1.47 0.19
C TYR A 295 12.80 -1.50 0.42
N LYS A 296 12.39 -2.00 1.58
CA LYS A 296 11.01 -2.15 2.02
C LYS A 296 10.87 -1.71 3.46
N VAL A 297 9.65 -1.35 3.89
CA VAL A 297 9.36 -1.08 5.30
C VAL A 297 9.37 -2.37 6.13
N GLY A 298 9.27 -2.24 7.46
CA GLY A 298 9.42 -3.34 8.40
C GLY A 298 8.29 -4.38 8.41
N PHE A 299 8.45 -5.42 9.23
CA PHE A 299 7.53 -6.56 9.35
C PHE A 299 6.14 -6.23 9.95
N TRP A 300 5.92 -5.02 10.43
CA TRP A 300 4.60 -4.48 10.74
C TRP A 300 3.73 -4.26 9.49
N SER A 301 4.32 -4.38 8.31
CA SER A 301 3.67 -4.46 7.00
C SER A 301 3.96 -5.81 6.35
N GLN A 302 3.17 -6.21 5.34
CA GLN A 302 3.50 -7.36 4.49
C GLN A 302 4.71 -7.12 3.58
N SER A 303 5.19 -5.89 3.49
CA SER A 303 6.23 -5.39 2.59
C SER A 303 7.45 -6.33 2.41
N PRO A 304 8.00 -6.97 3.46
CA PRO A 304 9.14 -7.87 3.33
C PRO A 304 8.88 -9.17 2.55
N VAL A 305 7.62 -9.54 2.27
CA VAL A 305 7.29 -10.71 1.42
C VAL A 305 7.96 -10.59 0.05
N MET A 306 8.01 -9.37 -0.53
CA MET A 306 8.71 -9.17 -1.80
C MET A 306 10.22 -9.46 -1.67
N LEU A 307 10.85 -9.13 -0.53
CA LEU A 307 12.27 -9.43 -0.31
C LEU A 307 12.52 -10.93 -0.18
N GLU A 308 11.66 -11.65 0.54
CA GLU A 308 11.72 -13.11 0.62
C GLU A 308 11.55 -13.74 -0.77
N ASN A 309 10.57 -13.30 -1.54
CA ASN A 309 10.30 -13.80 -2.88
C ASN A 309 11.47 -13.51 -3.85
N LEU A 310 12.09 -12.33 -3.79
CA LEU A 310 13.29 -12.04 -4.57
C LEU A 310 14.45 -12.97 -4.22
N ASN A 311 14.65 -13.25 -2.93
CA ASN A 311 15.67 -14.20 -2.48
C ASN A 311 15.38 -15.63 -2.94
N LEU A 312 14.11 -16.05 -2.96
CA LEU A 312 13.68 -17.34 -3.49
C LEU A 312 13.94 -17.41 -5.01
N LEU A 313 13.53 -16.38 -5.74
CA LEU A 313 13.57 -16.35 -7.21
C LEU A 313 14.96 -16.15 -7.78
N GLU A 314 15.91 -15.58 -7.04
CA GLU A 314 17.29 -15.40 -7.50
C GLU A 314 17.97 -16.72 -7.90
N GLY A 315 17.50 -17.85 -7.38
CA GLY A 315 18.00 -19.19 -7.74
C GLY A 315 17.52 -19.73 -9.08
N PHE A 316 16.65 -19.01 -9.80
CA PHE A 316 16.09 -19.43 -11.09
C PHE A 316 16.52 -18.48 -12.21
N ASP A 317 16.68 -18.99 -13.42
CA ASP A 317 16.90 -18.16 -14.61
C ASP A 317 15.55 -17.72 -15.21
N LEU A 318 14.90 -16.72 -14.58
CA LEU A 318 13.61 -16.22 -15.01
C LEU A 318 13.65 -15.65 -16.43
N LYS A 319 14.79 -15.06 -16.81
CA LYS A 319 14.96 -14.52 -18.16
C LYS A 319 14.89 -15.62 -19.23
N ALA A 320 15.54 -16.75 -18.98
CA ALA A 320 15.49 -17.91 -19.89
C ALA A 320 14.10 -18.57 -19.93
N MET A 321 13.33 -18.50 -18.84
CA MET A 321 11.94 -18.99 -18.82
C MET A 321 11.04 -18.18 -19.75
N GLY A 322 11.30 -16.88 -19.90
CA GLY A 322 10.48 -15.96 -20.68
C GLY A 322 9.32 -15.36 -19.87
N GLN A 323 9.07 -14.07 -20.05
CA GLN A 323 8.02 -13.32 -19.34
C GLN A 323 6.64 -13.94 -19.61
N ASN A 324 5.88 -14.17 -18.54
CA ASN A 324 4.55 -14.78 -18.57
C ASN A 324 4.46 -16.16 -19.25
N SER A 325 5.57 -16.88 -19.37
CA SER A 325 5.55 -18.30 -19.76
C SER A 325 4.97 -19.18 -18.64
N LEU A 326 4.62 -20.43 -18.96
CA LEU A 326 4.18 -21.42 -17.99
C LEU A 326 5.17 -21.56 -16.81
N GLN A 327 6.43 -21.74 -17.10
CA GLN A 327 7.50 -21.94 -16.11
C GLN A 327 7.68 -20.69 -15.25
N TYR A 328 7.65 -19.50 -15.84
CA TYR A 328 7.76 -18.23 -15.14
C TYR A 328 6.61 -18.06 -14.15
N ILE A 329 5.35 -18.14 -14.61
CA ILE A 329 4.18 -17.93 -13.77
C ILE A 329 4.17 -18.95 -12.62
N HIS A 330 4.36 -20.23 -12.93
CA HIS A 330 4.37 -21.27 -11.92
C HIS A 330 5.47 -21.04 -10.87
N THR A 331 6.71 -20.73 -11.29
CA THR A 331 7.83 -20.50 -10.37
C THR A 331 7.60 -19.29 -9.46
N VAL A 332 7.09 -18.19 -10.02
CA VAL A 332 6.77 -16.97 -9.24
C VAL A 332 5.66 -17.26 -8.23
N VAL A 333 4.57 -17.90 -8.65
CA VAL A 333 3.45 -18.25 -7.76
C VAL A 333 3.86 -19.19 -6.63
N GLU A 334 4.66 -20.22 -6.92
CA GLU A 334 5.14 -21.13 -5.88
C GLU A 334 6.10 -20.43 -4.88
N ALA A 335 6.92 -19.48 -5.34
CA ALA A 335 7.74 -18.65 -4.45
C ALA A 335 6.84 -17.74 -3.56
N GLU A 336 5.84 -17.08 -4.15
CA GLU A 336 4.89 -16.23 -3.43
C GLU A 336 4.16 -17.02 -2.32
N LYS A 337 3.72 -18.24 -2.58
CA LYS A 337 3.08 -19.11 -1.57
C LYS A 337 3.98 -19.32 -0.34
N LEU A 338 5.28 -19.49 -0.54
CA LEU A 338 6.24 -19.68 0.56
C LEU A 338 6.42 -18.39 1.38
N GLY A 339 6.63 -17.24 0.73
CA GLY A 339 6.76 -15.96 1.41
C GLY A 339 5.50 -15.55 2.16
N TYR A 340 4.33 -15.78 1.57
CA TYR A 340 3.05 -15.49 2.25
C TYR A 340 2.77 -16.43 3.43
N ALA A 341 3.18 -17.70 3.36
CA ALA A 341 3.08 -18.60 4.51
C ALA A 341 3.94 -18.12 5.69
N ASP A 342 5.13 -17.61 5.41
CA ASP A 342 6.00 -17.02 6.42
C ASP A 342 5.43 -15.69 6.95
N ARG A 343 4.88 -14.82 6.08
CA ARG A 343 4.15 -13.62 6.48
C ARG A 343 3.05 -13.94 7.50
N ASP A 344 2.19 -14.89 7.18
CA ASP A 344 1.03 -15.21 8.00
C ASP A 344 1.42 -15.76 9.37
N ALA A 345 2.57 -16.43 9.46
CA ALA A 345 3.05 -17.02 10.70
C ALA A 345 3.87 -16.07 11.60
N TYR A 346 4.60 -15.10 11.01
CA TYR A 346 5.62 -14.34 11.74
C TYR A 346 5.43 -12.83 11.75
N TYR A 347 4.75 -12.23 10.75
CA TYR A 347 4.69 -10.79 10.62
C TYR A 347 3.71 -10.14 11.60
N GLY A 348 4.10 -9.01 12.14
CA GLY A 348 3.32 -8.21 13.09
C GLY A 348 4.15 -7.08 13.65
N ASP A 349 3.61 -6.38 14.65
CA ASP A 349 4.31 -5.29 15.33
C ASP A 349 5.53 -5.81 16.11
N PRO A 350 6.76 -5.35 15.77
CA PRO A 350 7.98 -5.81 16.44
C PRO A 350 8.09 -5.38 17.90
N ASP A 351 7.32 -4.38 18.34
CA ASP A 351 7.26 -3.99 19.75
C ASP A 351 6.55 -5.07 20.61
N PHE A 352 5.75 -5.94 19.96
CA PHE A 352 4.96 -7.00 20.61
C PHE A 352 5.43 -8.41 20.28
N ASN A 353 6.23 -8.57 19.22
CA ASN A 353 6.62 -9.89 18.71
C ASN A 353 8.09 -9.92 18.35
N LYS A 354 8.77 -10.99 18.73
CA LYS A 354 10.10 -11.30 18.20
C LYS A 354 9.94 -11.87 16.78
N ILE A 355 10.49 -11.18 15.79
CA ILE A 355 10.44 -11.59 14.37
C ILE A 355 11.84 -12.06 13.98
N PRO A 356 12.00 -13.29 13.46
CA PRO A 356 13.31 -13.82 13.05
C PRO A 356 13.90 -13.04 11.89
N ALA A 357 15.09 -12.45 12.07
CA ALA A 357 15.77 -11.71 11.00
C ALA A 357 16.17 -12.60 9.82
N GLN A 358 16.28 -13.91 10.03
CA GLN A 358 16.61 -14.90 9.00
C GLN A 358 15.56 -15.00 7.89
N LEU A 359 14.32 -14.57 8.11
CA LEU A 359 13.23 -14.59 7.11
C LEU A 359 13.68 -14.00 5.77
N ILE A 360 14.40 -12.89 5.78
CA ILE A 360 14.90 -12.23 4.56
C ILE A 360 16.34 -12.64 4.20
N SER A 361 16.88 -13.71 4.79
CA SER A 361 18.23 -14.17 4.45
C SER A 361 18.24 -15.06 3.19
N LYS A 362 19.32 -14.98 2.43
CA LYS A 362 19.52 -15.81 1.24
C LYS A 362 19.69 -17.30 1.57
N ASP A 363 20.28 -17.60 2.73
CA ASP A 363 20.46 -18.98 3.18
C ASP A 363 19.12 -19.63 3.52
N TYR A 364 18.23 -18.90 4.23
CA TYR A 364 16.88 -19.38 4.48
C TYR A 364 16.07 -19.56 3.19
N ALA A 365 16.14 -18.59 2.29
CA ALA A 365 15.51 -18.70 0.98
C ALA A 365 16.01 -19.94 0.19
N LYS A 366 17.30 -20.28 0.27
CA LYS A 366 17.84 -21.49 -0.35
C LYS A 366 17.20 -22.76 0.21
N VAL A 367 16.99 -22.82 1.52
CA VAL A 367 16.31 -23.94 2.20
C VAL A 367 14.85 -24.02 1.76
N ARG A 368 14.12 -22.92 1.75
CA ARG A 368 12.72 -22.85 1.36
C ARG A 368 12.50 -23.16 -0.12
N ARG A 369 13.40 -22.71 -0.99
CA ARG A 369 13.36 -22.93 -2.46
C ARG A 369 13.30 -24.40 -2.85
N ALA A 370 13.88 -25.29 -2.04
CA ALA A 370 13.83 -26.74 -2.30
C ALA A 370 12.40 -27.33 -2.26
N LEU A 371 11.42 -26.58 -1.77
CA LEU A 371 10.00 -26.98 -1.77
C LEU A 371 9.27 -26.67 -3.08
N ILE A 372 9.86 -25.87 -3.96
CA ILE A 372 9.25 -25.51 -5.25
C ILE A 372 9.41 -26.70 -6.21
N ASP A 373 8.30 -27.39 -6.49
CA ASP A 373 8.23 -28.45 -7.50
C ASP A 373 7.98 -27.83 -8.87
N SER A 374 8.87 -28.03 -9.82
CA SER A 374 8.76 -27.45 -11.17
C SER A 374 7.64 -28.03 -12.03
N LYS A 375 6.88 -29.04 -11.55
CA LYS A 375 5.88 -29.79 -12.31
C LYS A 375 4.48 -29.76 -11.73
N SER A 376 4.32 -29.38 -10.46
CA SER A 376 3.05 -29.48 -9.75
C SER A 376 2.84 -28.33 -8.79
N ALA A 377 1.67 -27.72 -8.85
CA ALA A 377 1.25 -26.66 -7.94
C ALA A 377 1.01 -27.20 -6.52
N SER A 378 1.58 -26.55 -5.53
CA SER A 378 1.40 -26.92 -4.12
C SER A 378 0.11 -26.30 -3.57
N ALA A 379 -0.71 -27.12 -2.89
CA ALA A 379 -1.82 -26.65 -2.07
C ALA A 379 -1.40 -26.33 -0.62
N ASN A 380 -0.13 -26.58 -0.28
CA ASN A 380 0.37 -26.41 1.07
C ASN A 380 0.67 -24.94 1.35
N HIS A 381 0.19 -24.45 2.49
CA HIS A 381 0.50 -23.15 3.04
C HIS A 381 1.18 -23.35 4.39
N ILE A 382 2.45 -23.78 4.36
CA ILE A 382 3.21 -24.17 5.54
C ILE A 382 4.39 -23.21 5.67
N PRO A 383 4.48 -22.45 6.80
CA PRO A 383 5.63 -21.60 7.07
C PRO A 383 6.90 -22.45 7.26
N GLY A 384 8.04 -21.85 7.05
CA GLY A 384 9.31 -22.46 7.43
C GLY A 384 9.64 -22.20 8.90
N ASP A 385 10.81 -22.71 9.31
CA ASP A 385 11.39 -22.39 10.63
C ASP A 385 12.73 -21.65 10.38
N PRO A 386 12.69 -20.31 10.34
CA PRO A 386 13.88 -19.52 10.01
C PRO A 386 14.96 -19.57 11.10
N GLU A 387 14.60 -19.72 12.38
CA GLU A 387 15.58 -19.77 13.48
C GLU A 387 16.39 -21.07 13.46
N HIS A 388 15.80 -22.18 13.02
CA HIS A 388 16.48 -23.47 12.87
C HIS A 388 16.84 -23.80 11.41
N MET A 389 16.66 -22.87 10.48
CA MET A 389 16.95 -23.03 9.05
C MET A 389 16.27 -24.25 8.44
N GLN A 390 15.00 -24.49 8.79
CA GLN A 390 14.21 -25.62 8.26
C GLN A 390 13.20 -25.13 7.22
N ALA A 391 13.04 -25.91 6.18
CA ALA A 391 12.12 -25.61 5.08
C ALA A 391 10.64 -25.58 5.53
N ARG A 392 10.30 -26.30 6.58
CA ARG A 392 8.94 -26.37 7.16
C ARG A 392 9.00 -26.26 8.68
N ALA A 393 8.14 -25.46 9.25
CA ALA A 393 7.87 -25.45 10.69
C ALA A 393 7.11 -26.72 11.11
N SER A 394 7.02 -26.97 12.40
CA SER A 394 6.21 -28.07 12.94
C SER A 394 4.73 -27.88 12.60
N GLU A 395 3.99 -28.99 12.46
CA GLU A 395 2.55 -28.93 12.21
C GLU A 395 1.79 -28.24 13.35
N GLU A 396 2.25 -28.41 14.59
CA GLU A 396 1.69 -27.74 15.77
C GLU A 396 1.80 -26.22 15.66
N PHE A 397 2.99 -25.70 15.30
CA PHE A 397 3.22 -24.28 15.06
C PHE A 397 2.33 -23.75 13.92
N ALA A 398 2.27 -24.46 12.78
CA ALA A 398 1.46 -24.05 11.66
C ALA A 398 -0.04 -23.99 12.02
N ARG A 399 -0.58 -25.00 12.72
CA ARG A 399 -1.99 -25.01 13.16
C ARG A 399 -2.32 -23.87 14.12
N ALA A 400 -1.41 -23.49 14.99
CA ALA A 400 -1.60 -22.39 15.94
C ALA A 400 -1.67 -21.02 15.26
N ARG A 401 -1.08 -20.88 14.05
CA ARG A 401 -0.91 -19.60 13.34
C ARG A 401 -1.84 -19.44 12.13
N LEU A 402 -2.34 -20.52 11.55
CA LEU A 402 -3.01 -20.53 10.26
C LEU A 402 -4.45 -21.09 10.38
N SER A 403 -5.41 -20.32 10.91
CA SER A 403 -6.80 -20.78 11.05
C SER A 403 -7.81 -19.65 10.82
N TYR A 404 -8.35 -19.53 9.57
CA TYR A 404 -9.28 -18.46 9.16
C TYR A 404 -10.30 -18.84 8.06
N ARG A 405 -11.24 -17.92 7.75
CA ARG A 405 -12.33 -18.06 6.76
C ARG A 405 -12.50 -16.81 5.88
N ASN A 406 -13.15 -16.94 4.74
CA ASN A 406 -13.20 -16.12 3.49
C ASN A 406 -13.50 -14.62 3.50
N GLY A 407 -12.77 -13.82 2.66
CA GLY A 407 -13.13 -12.47 2.21
C GLY A 407 -11.98 -11.62 1.65
N ASP A 408 -12.22 -10.82 0.61
CA ASP A 408 -11.22 -9.92 -0.01
C ASP A 408 -11.84 -8.57 -0.41
N HIS A 409 -11.24 -7.44 0.09
CA HIS A 409 -11.47 -6.10 -0.45
C HIS A 409 -10.28 -5.17 -0.22
N PRO A 410 -9.48 -4.90 -1.27
CA PRO A 410 -8.39 -3.92 -1.18
C PRO A 410 -8.82 -2.55 -1.68
N ASP A 411 -8.56 -1.49 -0.91
CA ASP A 411 -8.47 -0.15 -1.44
C ASP A 411 -7.29 0.61 -0.83
N THR A 412 -6.55 1.35 -1.67
CA THR A 412 -5.27 1.99 -1.32
C THR A 412 -4.91 2.94 -2.45
N THR A 413 -4.04 3.92 -2.20
CA THR A 413 -3.42 4.71 -3.26
C THR A 413 -1.90 4.64 -3.20
N CYS A 414 -1.22 5.30 -4.13
CA CYS A 414 0.23 5.30 -4.23
C CYS A 414 0.75 6.67 -4.67
N VAL A 415 1.91 7.05 -4.13
CA VAL A 415 2.64 8.27 -4.49
C VAL A 415 4.12 7.97 -4.59
N ASN A 416 4.70 8.21 -5.75
CA ASN A 416 6.14 8.11 -5.98
C ASN A 416 6.67 9.41 -6.56
N VAL A 417 7.82 9.86 -6.08
CA VAL A 417 8.50 11.06 -6.58
C VAL A 417 9.99 10.78 -6.69
N ILE A 418 10.59 11.17 -7.82
CA ILE A 418 12.04 11.33 -7.96
C ILE A 418 12.28 12.74 -8.50
N ASP A 419 13.08 13.54 -7.78
CA ASP A 419 13.43 14.88 -8.21
C ASP A 419 14.73 14.90 -9.04
N LYS A 420 15.05 16.07 -9.59
CA LYS A 420 16.24 16.29 -10.45
C LYS A 420 17.58 15.96 -9.79
N ASP A 421 17.63 15.94 -8.47
CA ASP A 421 18.83 15.66 -7.68
C ASP A 421 18.95 14.16 -7.32
N GLY A 422 17.97 13.35 -7.74
CA GLY A 422 17.89 11.93 -7.44
C GLY A 422 17.36 11.63 -6.04
N ASN A 423 16.76 12.61 -5.34
CA ASN A 423 16.02 12.32 -4.12
C ASN A 423 14.77 11.54 -4.45
N MET A 424 14.43 10.57 -3.62
CA MET A 424 13.32 9.66 -3.84
C MET A 424 12.35 9.66 -2.67
N PHE A 425 11.06 9.59 -2.97
CA PHE A 425 9.97 9.40 -2.03
C PHE A 425 9.02 8.34 -2.59
N SER A 426 8.66 7.34 -1.79
CA SER A 426 7.65 6.35 -2.13
C SER A 426 6.72 6.16 -0.95
N ALA A 427 5.42 6.31 -1.16
CA ALA A 427 4.39 6.12 -0.15
C ALA A 427 3.22 5.27 -0.67
N THR A 428 2.61 4.52 0.25
CA THR A 428 1.41 3.74 -0.03
C THR A 428 0.33 4.08 1.01
N PRO A 429 -0.29 5.28 0.91
CA PRO A 429 -1.31 5.69 1.87
C PRO A 429 -2.63 4.93 1.67
N SER A 430 -3.33 4.64 2.77
CA SER A 430 -4.55 3.83 2.77
C SER A 430 -5.40 4.04 4.01
N ALA A 431 -6.53 3.34 4.06
CA ALA A 431 -7.57 3.40 5.08
C ALA A 431 -8.32 4.74 5.15
N ALA A 432 -9.29 4.79 6.04
CA ALA A 432 -10.22 5.92 6.12
C ALA A 432 -10.94 6.21 4.78
N TRP A 433 -11.17 5.16 3.98
CA TRP A 433 -11.90 5.25 2.72
C TRP A 433 -13.42 5.17 2.90
N VAL A 434 -14.17 5.65 1.91
CA VAL A 434 -15.65 5.51 1.86
C VAL A 434 -16.02 4.01 1.91
N PRO A 435 -16.90 3.58 2.84
CA PRO A 435 -17.87 4.37 3.62
C PRO A 435 -17.42 4.72 5.05
N SER A 436 -16.24 5.26 5.23
CA SER A 436 -15.70 5.60 6.55
C SER A 436 -16.60 6.56 7.35
N VAL A 437 -16.53 6.44 8.66
CA VAL A 437 -17.22 7.35 9.60
C VAL A 437 -16.43 8.65 9.70
N ILE A 438 -17.01 9.75 9.25
CA ILE A 438 -16.43 11.08 9.49
C ILE A 438 -16.67 11.48 10.94
N ALA A 439 -15.59 11.87 11.64
CA ALA A 439 -15.65 12.22 13.05
C ALA A 439 -16.22 13.62 13.27
N GLY A 440 -17.52 13.71 13.46
CA GLY A 440 -18.22 14.96 13.76
C GLY A 440 -18.02 16.04 12.69
N ASP A 441 -17.59 17.23 13.12
CA ASP A 441 -17.33 18.40 12.27
C ASP A 441 -15.86 18.58 11.89
N THR A 442 -15.03 17.53 12.10
CA THR A 442 -13.60 17.59 11.74
C THR A 442 -13.34 17.39 10.26
N GLY A 443 -14.25 16.74 9.54
CA GLY A 443 -14.04 16.28 8.16
C GLY A 443 -13.04 15.13 8.07
N ILE A 444 -12.49 14.63 9.18
CA ILE A 444 -11.55 13.50 9.21
C ILE A 444 -12.32 12.18 9.22
N PRO A 445 -12.18 11.35 8.18
CA PRO A 445 -12.73 10.02 8.18
C PRO A 445 -11.88 9.12 9.10
N LEU A 446 -12.53 8.27 9.92
CA LEU A 446 -11.86 7.34 10.81
C LEU A 446 -11.27 6.15 10.01
N SER A 447 -10.13 5.66 10.42
CA SER A 447 -9.51 4.45 9.87
C SER A 447 -10.40 3.21 10.08
N GLN A 448 -10.35 2.24 9.15
CA GLN A 448 -10.96 0.92 9.33
C GLN A 448 -9.89 -0.16 9.58
N ARG A 449 -8.69 0.23 9.95
CA ARG A 449 -7.53 -0.66 9.93
C ARG A 449 -7.52 -1.71 11.05
N ALA A 450 -8.31 -1.54 12.12
CA ALA A 450 -8.42 -2.57 13.16
C ALA A 450 -8.91 -3.92 12.61
N GLN A 451 -9.66 -3.96 11.50
CA GLN A 451 -10.10 -5.20 10.85
C GLN A 451 -8.95 -6.12 10.44
N GLN A 452 -7.74 -5.60 10.25
CA GLN A 452 -6.59 -6.41 9.88
C GLN A 452 -5.98 -7.18 11.06
N PHE A 453 -6.32 -6.84 12.30
CA PHE A 453 -5.96 -7.66 13.46
C PHE A 453 -6.76 -8.96 13.50
N VAL A 454 -6.23 -9.92 14.24
CA VAL A 454 -6.89 -11.18 14.52
C VAL A 454 -7.15 -11.32 16.02
N LEU A 455 -8.10 -12.20 16.39
CA LEU A 455 -8.42 -12.51 17.78
C LEU A 455 -7.76 -13.82 18.26
N THR A 456 -7.02 -14.51 17.38
CA THR A 456 -6.38 -15.79 17.66
C THR A 456 -5.28 -15.64 18.73
N PRO A 457 -5.35 -16.40 19.83
CA PRO A 457 -4.34 -16.33 20.90
C PRO A 457 -2.93 -16.67 20.39
N GLY A 458 -1.96 -15.85 20.78
CA GLY A 458 -0.55 -16.04 20.43
C GLY A 458 -0.17 -15.74 18.98
N HIS A 459 -1.12 -15.31 18.14
CA HIS A 459 -0.81 -14.87 16.78
C HIS A 459 -0.04 -13.55 16.77
N PRO A 460 1.01 -13.34 15.93
CA PRO A 460 1.79 -12.11 15.91
C PRO A 460 0.97 -10.88 15.60
N ASN A 461 -0.12 -11.01 14.86
CA ASN A 461 -1.07 -9.93 14.55
C ASN A 461 -2.33 -9.95 15.45
N GLN A 462 -2.28 -10.60 16.63
CA GLN A 462 -3.36 -10.52 17.60
C GLN A 462 -3.51 -9.10 18.12
N ILE A 463 -4.77 -8.60 18.20
CA ILE A 463 -5.04 -7.25 18.70
C ILE A 463 -4.61 -7.09 20.15
N ALA A 464 -4.01 -5.94 20.44
CA ALA A 464 -3.69 -5.50 21.80
C ALA A 464 -3.71 -3.96 21.86
N PRO A 465 -3.93 -3.34 23.03
CA PRO A 465 -3.82 -1.91 23.22
C PRO A 465 -2.49 -1.35 22.69
N HIS A 466 -2.53 -0.23 22.00
CA HIS A 466 -1.38 0.48 21.42
C HIS A 466 -0.53 -0.30 20.42
N LYS A 467 -0.98 -1.48 20.00
CA LYS A 467 -0.32 -2.29 18.98
C LYS A 467 -0.67 -1.80 17.57
N ARG A 468 0.30 -1.88 16.65
CA ARG A 468 0.10 -1.68 15.21
C ARG A 468 -0.45 -2.96 14.57
N PRO A 469 -1.46 -2.87 13.70
CA PRO A 469 -1.85 -4.02 12.88
C PRO A 469 -0.76 -4.36 11.86
N ARG A 470 -0.67 -5.61 11.43
CA ARG A 470 0.10 -5.93 10.24
C ARG A 470 -0.67 -5.45 9.00
N ILE A 471 -0.22 -4.37 8.41
CA ILE A 471 -0.86 -3.76 7.24
C ILE A 471 -0.35 -4.32 5.91
N THR A 472 -1.09 -4.07 4.84
CA THR A 472 -0.75 -4.52 3.48
C THR A 472 0.01 -3.49 2.65
N LEU A 473 0.41 -2.37 3.24
CA LEU A 473 0.95 -1.21 2.54
C LEU A 473 2.45 -1.34 2.30
N THR A 474 2.89 -1.18 1.05
CA THR A 474 4.20 -1.64 0.62
C THR A 474 4.92 -0.68 -0.35
N PRO A 475 5.32 0.53 0.11
CA PRO A 475 6.18 1.40 -0.70
C PRO A 475 7.51 0.70 -0.98
N THR A 476 8.12 1.01 -2.13
CA THR A 476 9.37 0.40 -2.56
C THR A 476 10.32 1.42 -3.17
N ILE A 477 11.59 1.37 -2.75
CA ILE A 477 12.71 2.05 -3.38
C ILE A 477 13.76 1.01 -3.75
N ALA A 478 14.38 1.16 -4.91
CA ALA A 478 15.51 0.34 -5.31
C ALA A 478 16.70 1.20 -5.75
N LEU A 479 17.90 0.77 -5.35
CA LEU A 479 19.16 1.38 -5.75
C LEU A 479 19.97 0.40 -6.61
N LYS A 480 20.69 0.92 -7.59
CA LYS A 480 21.61 0.13 -8.41
C LYS A 480 23.01 0.73 -8.27
N ASN A 481 23.96 -0.08 -7.81
CA ASN A 481 25.32 0.39 -7.48
C ASN A 481 25.32 1.57 -6.50
N GLY A 482 24.41 1.58 -5.52
CA GLY A 482 24.24 2.64 -4.54
C GLY A 482 23.58 3.92 -5.07
N GLN A 483 23.27 4.00 -6.37
CA GLN A 483 22.61 5.15 -7.00
C GLN A 483 21.08 4.96 -7.07
N PRO A 484 20.29 6.03 -7.04
CA PRO A 484 18.85 5.96 -7.29
C PRO A 484 18.54 5.17 -8.56
N PHE A 485 17.54 4.28 -8.48
CA PHE A 485 17.12 3.49 -9.65
C PHE A 485 15.61 3.50 -9.80
N LEU A 486 14.84 2.89 -8.88
CA LEU A 486 13.38 2.80 -8.98
C LEU A 486 12.69 3.29 -7.71
N ALA A 487 11.59 4.02 -7.86
CA ALA A 487 10.58 4.26 -6.83
C ALA A 487 9.22 3.79 -7.37
N PHE A 488 8.54 2.87 -6.66
CA PHE A 488 7.30 2.29 -7.13
C PHE A 488 6.42 1.78 -5.99
N SER A 489 5.12 1.82 -6.22
CA SER A 489 4.10 1.36 -5.28
C SER A 489 2.78 1.11 -5.99
N THR A 490 1.84 0.43 -5.34
CA THR A 490 0.54 0.05 -5.91
C THR A 490 -0.54 -0.02 -4.83
N PRO A 491 -1.81 0.22 -5.14
CA PRO A 491 -2.93 -0.29 -4.34
C PRO A 491 -3.10 -1.79 -4.53
N GLY A 492 -4.02 -2.40 -3.77
CA GLY A 492 -4.50 -3.75 -4.04
C GLY A 492 -4.35 -4.72 -2.87
N GLY A 493 -4.36 -4.26 -1.61
CA GLY A 493 -4.35 -5.12 -0.43
C GLY A 493 -3.23 -6.17 -0.47
N ASP A 494 -3.57 -7.44 -0.30
CA ASP A 494 -2.62 -8.55 -0.33
C ASP A 494 -1.94 -8.75 -1.70
N SER A 495 -2.54 -8.29 -2.79
CA SER A 495 -1.97 -8.37 -4.15
C SER A 495 -0.81 -7.38 -4.39
N GLN A 496 -0.56 -6.44 -3.47
CA GLN A 496 0.44 -5.38 -3.67
C GLN A 496 1.83 -5.95 -3.93
N ASP A 497 2.36 -6.81 -3.04
CA ASP A 497 3.72 -7.36 -3.19
C ASP A 497 3.85 -8.31 -4.38
N GLN A 498 2.79 -9.02 -4.77
CA GLN A 498 2.75 -9.85 -5.98
C GLN A 498 2.91 -8.99 -7.24
N THR A 499 2.16 -7.89 -7.32
CA THR A 499 2.28 -6.96 -8.45
C THR A 499 3.62 -6.24 -8.48
N LEU A 500 4.09 -5.74 -7.31
CA LEU A 500 5.38 -5.05 -7.24
C LEU A 500 6.54 -5.97 -7.61
N LEU A 501 6.46 -7.25 -7.24
CA LEU A 501 7.41 -8.27 -7.67
C LEU A 501 7.40 -8.41 -9.20
N GLN A 502 6.23 -8.61 -9.82
CA GLN A 502 6.11 -8.80 -11.27
C GLN A 502 6.63 -7.59 -12.05
N ILE A 503 6.25 -6.34 -11.68
CA ILE A 503 6.71 -5.15 -12.40
C ILE A 503 8.20 -4.87 -12.17
N PHE A 504 8.76 -5.22 -11.01
CA PHE A 504 10.20 -5.16 -10.75
C PHE A 504 10.98 -6.15 -11.63
N LEU A 505 10.52 -7.40 -11.70
CA LEU A 505 11.11 -8.42 -12.58
C LEU A 505 11.01 -8.03 -14.07
N ASN A 506 9.91 -7.38 -14.47
CA ASN A 506 9.74 -6.86 -15.82
C ASN A 506 10.83 -5.85 -16.19
N VAL A 507 11.24 -5.00 -15.26
CA VAL A 507 12.33 -4.05 -15.50
C VAL A 507 13.69 -4.75 -15.42
N VAL A 508 13.97 -5.48 -14.34
CA VAL A 508 15.31 -5.99 -14.03
C VAL A 508 15.70 -7.20 -14.89
N ASP A 509 14.79 -8.17 -15.08
CA ASP A 509 15.07 -9.39 -15.81
C ASP A 509 14.76 -9.27 -17.31
N PHE A 510 13.70 -8.52 -17.67
CA PHE A 510 13.22 -8.44 -19.05
C PHE A 510 13.53 -7.10 -19.74
N GLY A 511 14.02 -6.08 -19.02
CA GLY A 511 14.48 -4.83 -19.60
C GLY A 511 13.35 -3.92 -20.10
N MET A 512 12.16 -4.05 -19.53
CA MET A 512 11.03 -3.16 -19.85
C MET A 512 11.26 -1.77 -19.24
N ASN A 513 10.78 -0.73 -19.93
CA ASN A 513 10.69 0.60 -19.32
C ASN A 513 9.53 0.66 -18.30
N PRO A 514 9.46 1.68 -17.42
CA PRO A 514 8.42 1.78 -16.39
C PRO A 514 6.98 1.65 -16.92
N GLN A 515 6.65 2.25 -18.08
CA GLN A 515 5.29 2.19 -18.63
C GLN A 515 4.96 0.80 -19.14
N GLN A 516 5.89 0.15 -19.84
CA GLN A 516 5.74 -1.23 -20.28
C GLN A 516 5.56 -2.18 -19.10
N ALA A 517 6.37 -1.99 -18.05
CA ALA A 517 6.35 -2.84 -16.85
C ALA A 517 4.99 -2.77 -16.13
N VAL A 518 4.42 -1.58 -15.93
CA VAL A 518 3.14 -1.42 -15.24
C VAL A 518 1.94 -1.85 -16.07
N GLU A 519 2.03 -1.80 -17.41
CA GLU A 519 0.95 -2.24 -18.31
C GLU A 519 1.02 -3.73 -18.70
N ALA A 520 2.09 -4.42 -18.41
CA ALA A 520 2.22 -5.84 -18.74
C ALA A 520 1.05 -6.67 -18.18
N PRO A 521 0.66 -7.77 -18.84
CA PRO A 521 -0.33 -8.70 -18.31
C PRO A 521 0.10 -9.25 -16.96
N ARG A 522 -0.85 -9.36 -16.02
CA ARG A 522 -0.58 -9.80 -14.64
C ARG A 522 -1.43 -11.00 -14.25
N PHE A 523 -0.94 -11.68 -13.23
CA PHE A 523 -1.64 -12.72 -12.51
C PHE A 523 -1.59 -12.42 -11.01
N ASN A 524 -2.47 -13.05 -10.23
CA ASN A 524 -2.55 -12.89 -8.78
C ASN A 524 -2.92 -14.21 -8.12
N SER A 525 -2.14 -14.64 -7.13
CA SER A 525 -2.42 -15.85 -6.37
C SER A 525 -3.29 -15.54 -5.16
N GLU A 526 -4.31 -16.38 -4.92
CA GLU A 526 -5.16 -16.33 -3.73
C GLU A 526 -4.68 -17.31 -2.63
N ALA A 527 -3.43 -17.74 -2.72
CA ALA A 527 -2.86 -18.76 -1.83
C ALA A 527 -2.23 -18.18 -0.54
N MET A 528 -2.73 -17.03 -0.06
CA MET A 528 -2.39 -16.47 1.25
C MET A 528 -3.66 -16.37 2.12
N TYR A 529 -3.51 -16.15 3.41
CA TYR A 529 -4.62 -15.72 4.24
C TYR A 529 -4.87 -14.22 4.01
N SER A 530 -6.10 -13.87 3.60
CA SER A 530 -6.49 -12.48 3.39
C SER A 530 -6.24 -11.65 4.66
N SER A 531 -5.71 -10.44 4.48
CA SER A 531 -5.49 -9.49 5.57
C SER A 531 -6.76 -8.79 6.02
N PHE A 532 -7.88 -9.03 5.34
CA PHE A 532 -9.15 -8.31 5.54
C PHE A 532 -10.28 -9.26 5.92
N ASP A 533 -11.31 -8.69 6.55
CA ASP A 533 -12.59 -9.32 6.87
C ASP A 533 -12.45 -10.65 7.61
N ASP A 534 -12.72 -11.76 6.98
CA ASP A 534 -12.71 -13.09 7.57
C ASP A 534 -11.44 -13.90 7.30
N HIS A 535 -10.43 -13.27 6.70
CA HIS A 535 -9.10 -13.85 6.48
C HIS A 535 -9.07 -15.15 5.67
N SER A 536 -9.68 -15.17 4.48
CA SER A 536 -9.78 -16.38 3.62
C SER A 536 -8.46 -16.90 3.08
N HIS A 537 -8.53 -18.15 2.61
CA HIS A 537 -7.43 -18.86 1.99
C HIS A 537 -7.92 -19.75 0.83
N GLN A 538 -7.37 -19.55 -0.37
CA GLN A 538 -7.70 -20.31 -1.58
C GLN A 538 -6.42 -20.83 -2.27
N PRO A 539 -5.81 -21.91 -1.77
CA PRO A 539 -4.39 -22.26 -2.00
C PRO A 539 -3.99 -22.55 -3.45
N LEU A 540 -4.92 -22.82 -4.35
CA LEU A 540 -4.63 -23.12 -5.76
C LEU A 540 -5.22 -22.10 -6.72
N VAL A 541 -6.05 -21.18 -6.23
CA VAL A 541 -6.69 -20.17 -7.07
C VAL A 541 -5.67 -19.16 -7.57
N LEU A 542 -5.74 -18.87 -8.86
CA LEU A 542 -4.86 -17.95 -9.57
C LEU A 542 -5.70 -17.10 -10.53
N ASP A 543 -5.89 -15.83 -10.20
CA ASP A 543 -6.52 -14.88 -11.11
C ASP A 543 -5.55 -14.52 -12.23
N VAL A 544 -5.99 -14.59 -13.48
CA VAL A 544 -5.13 -14.42 -14.66
C VAL A 544 -5.81 -13.52 -15.66
N GLU A 545 -5.16 -12.45 -16.10
CA GLU A 545 -5.67 -11.64 -17.20
C GLU A 545 -5.67 -12.43 -18.53
N ASP A 546 -6.73 -12.28 -19.31
CA ASP A 546 -6.92 -12.95 -20.61
C ASP A 546 -5.91 -12.55 -21.68
N ARG A 547 -5.07 -11.54 -21.42
CA ARG A 547 -3.90 -11.16 -22.24
C ARG A 547 -2.74 -12.14 -22.11
N ILE A 548 -2.74 -13.04 -21.11
CA ILE A 548 -1.82 -14.18 -21.02
C ILE A 548 -2.33 -15.27 -21.97
N PRO A 549 -1.47 -15.88 -22.81
CA PRO A 549 -1.89 -16.84 -23.84
C PRO A 549 -2.72 -18.00 -23.26
N ALA A 550 -3.84 -18.33 -23.90
CA ALA A 550 -4.75 -19.40 -23.47
C ALA A 550 -4.04 -20.75 -23.29
N VAL A 551 -3.06 -21.06 -24.15
CA VAL A 551 -2.24 -22.28 -24.03
C VAL A 551 -1.43 -22.32 -22.72
N THR A 552 -0.96 -21.17 -22.24
CA THR A 552 -0.26 -21.06 -20.95
C THR A 552 -1.25 -21.29 -19.80
N ILE A 553 -2.44 -20.71 -19.87
CA ILE A 553 -3.50 -20.88 -18.86
C ILE A 553 -3.95 -22.33 -18.74
N GLU A 554 -4.14 -23.00 -19.88
CA GLU A 554 -4.47 -24.43 -19.92
C GLU A 554 -3.37 -25.29 -19.30
N ALA A 555 -2.11 -25.00 -19.62
CA ALA A 555 -0.98 -25.71 -19.06
C ALA A 555 -0.81 -25.49 -17.54
N LEU A 556 -1.13 -24.30 -17.02
CA LEU A 556 -1.19 -24.02 -15.57
C LEU A 556 -2.25 -24.91 -14.89
N THR A 557 -3.40 -25.13 -15.53
CA THR A 557 -4.44 -26.04 -15.02
C THR A 557 -3.93 -27.47 -14.94
N GLN A 558 -3.19 -27.92 -15.94
CA GLN A 558 -2.58 -29.27 -15.95
C GLN A 558 -1.52 -29.46 -14.86
N MET A 559 -0.87 -28.37 -14.42
CA MET A 559 0.05 -28.37 -13.27
C MET A 559 -0.67 -28.34 -11.91
N GLY A 560 -2.00 -28.21 -11.88
CA GLY A 560 -2.82 -28.24 -10.66
C GLY A 560 -3.23 -26.86 -10.13
N HIS A 561 -2.84 -25.75 -10.77
CA HIS A 561 -3.43 -24.45 -10.48
C HIS A 561 -4.92 -24.42 -10.88
N LYS A 562 -5.67 -23.50 -10.30
CA LYS A 562 -7.08 -23.24 -10.63
C LYS A 562 -7.22 -21.81 -11.19
N PRO A 563 -6.82 -21.58 -12.46
CA PRO A 563 -6.90 -20.25 -13.04
C PRO A 563 -8.34 -19.76 -13.12
N LYS A 564 -8.60 -18.56 -12.66
CA LYS A 564 -9.78 -17.76 -12.98
C LYS A 564 -9.35 -16.75 -14.05
N VAL A 565 -9.87 -16.89 -15.25
CA VAL A 565 -9.57 -15.99 -16.35
C VAL A 565 -10.46 -14.75 -16.22
N GLU A 566 -9.84 -13.63 -16.06
CA GLU A 566 -10.47 -12.33 -15.94
C GLU A 566 -10.29 -11.53 -17.25
N GLY A 567 -11.04 -10.45 -17.44
CA GLY A 567 -10.88 -9.59 -18.62
C GLY A 567 -9.52 -8.91 -18.71
N PRO A 568 -9.21 -8.28 -19.83
CA PRO A 568 -7.98 -7.50 -19.96
C PRO A 568 -8.03 -6.34 -18.96
N TRP A 569 -6.94 -6.08 -18.27
CA TRP A 569 -6.85 -5.00 -17.28
C TRP A 569 -7.70 -5.21 -16.00
N SER A 570 -8.09 -6.43 -15.68
CA SER A 570 -8.94 -6.76 -14.52
C SER A 570 -8.19 -6.90 -13.20
N ASN A 571 -6.87 -7.05 -13.22
CA ASN A 571 -6.09 -7.16 -12.00
C ASN A 571 -6.40 -6.00 -11.04
N PRO A 572 -6.69 -6.25 -9.74
CA PRO A 572 -7.17 -5.23 -8.80
C PRO A 572 -6.14 -4.16 -8.44
N THR A 573 -4.88 -4.36 -8.82
CA THR A 573 -3.81 -3.42 -8.57
C THR A 573 -3.65 -2.40 -9.70
N ALA A 574 -3.09 -1.24 -9.39
CA ALA A 574 -2.81 -0.20 -10.37
C ALA A 574 -1.53 0.55 -9.99
N PRO A 575 -0.35 -0.01 -10.28
CA PRO A 575 0.93 0.55 -9.87
C PRO A 575 1.31 1.83 -10.59
N THR A 576 2.18 2.60 -9.93
CA THR A 576 3.01 3.61 -10.56
C THR A 576 4.49 3.28 -10.31
N MET A 577 5.34 3.62 -11.27
CA MET A 577 6.78 3.37 -11.20
C MET A 577 7.55 4.53 -11.82
N ILE A 578 8.64 4.94 -11.18
CA ILE A 578 9.57 5.93 -11.69
C ILE A 578 10.97 5.33 -11.70
N GLU A 579 11.68 5.49 -12.80
CA GLU A 579 13.09 5.11 -12.99
C GLU A 579 13.96 6.35 -13.14
N TYR A 580 15.13 6.34 -12.51
CA TYR A 580 16.16 7.36 -12.64
C TYR A 580 17.38 6.77 -13.33
N ASP A 581 17.84 7.41 -14.40
CA ASP A 581 19.10 7.09 -15.05
C ASP A 581 20.21 8.03 -14.55
N PRO A 582 21.14 7.55 -13.70
CA PRO A 582 22.19 8.40 -13.15
C PRO A 582 23.22 8.85 -14.19
N ALA A 583 23.31 8.20 -15.35
CA ALA A 583 24.26 8.57 -16.40
C ALA A 583 23.79 9.80 -17.18
N THR A 584 22.49 9.97 -17.36
CA THR A 584 21.90 11.08 -18.13
C THR A 584 21.13 12.07 -17.27
N GLY A 585 20.75 11.70 -16.04
CA GLY A 585 19.84 12.45 -15.19
C GLY A 585 18.39 12.45 -15.69
N VAL A 586 18.07 11.60 -16.68
CA VAL A 586 16.71 11.43 -17.19
C VAL A 586 15.90 10.60 -16.20
N ILE A 587 14.68 11.04 -15.95
CA ILE A 587 13.73 10.38 -15.07
C ILE A 587 12.55 9.96 -15.91
N THR A 588 12.18 8.68 -15.85
CA THR A 588 11.04 8.14 -16.62
C THR A 588 9.97 7.62 -15.68
N GLY A 589 8.70 7.93 -15.98
CA GLY A 589 7.55 7.55 -15.18
C GLY A 589 6.54 6.72 -15.95
N GLY A 590 6.03 5.66 -15.31
CA GLY A 590 4.93 4.83 -15.78
C GLY A 590 3.74 4.91 -14.82
N ALA A 591 2.53 4.94 -15.38
CA ALA A 591 1.27 4.97 -14.63
C ALA A 591 0.26 4.01 -15.25
N ASP A 592 -0.18 3.02 -14.48
CA ASP A 592 -1.07 1.95 -14.95
C ASP A 592 -2.39 2.48 -15.51
N VAL A 593 -2.93 1.77 -16.48
CA VAL A 593 -4.25 2.07 -17.10
C VAL A 593 -5.43 1.57 -16.26
N ARG A 594 -5.21 0.60 -15.36
CA ARG A 594 -6.24 -0.04 -14.50
C ARG A 594 -6.83 0.87 -13.42
N GLY A 595 -6.44 2.12 -13.37
CA GLY A 595 -6.96 3.12 -12.44
C GLY A 595 -6.71 4.52 -12.98
N HIS A 596 -7.10 5.52 -12.23
CA HIS A 596 -6.89 6.93 -12.59
C HIS A 596 -5.43 7.38 -12.39
N ARG A 597 -4.46 6.44 -12.47
CA ARG A 597 -3.04 6.70 -12.23
C ARG A 597 -2.48 7.70 -13.22
N TYR A 598 -1.65 8.59 -12.74
CA TYR A 598 -1.09 9.66 -13.54
C TYR A 598 0.35 9.94 -13.19
N ALA A 599 1.14 10.31 -14.18
CA ALA A 599 2.51 10.76 -14.00
C ALA A 599 2.68 12.13 -14.68
N ILE A 600 3.44 13.01 -14.04
CA ILE A 600 3.83 14.33 -14.57
C ILE A 600 5.35 14.46 -14.41
N GLY A 601 6.01 14.94 -15.47
CA GLY A 601 7.46 15.16 -15.48
C GLY A 601 7.86 16.40 -16.24
N TRP A 602 9.02 17.00 -15.88
CA TRP A 602 9.64 18.14 -16.56
C TRP A 602 11.16 18.07 -16.48
#